data_ac5744e31bff27d33769db28d4add696
#
_entry.id   ac5744e31bff27d33769db28d4add696
#
_cell.length_a   1.000
_cell.length_b   1.000
_cell.length_c   1.000
_cell.angle_alpha   90.00
_cell.angle_beta   90.00
_cell.angle_gamma   90.00
#
_symmetry.space_group_name_H-M   'P 1'
#
loop_
_entity.id
_entity.type
_entity.pdbx_description
1 polymer ?
#
loop_
_entity_poly.entity_id
_entity_poly.type
_entity_poly.pdbx_seq_one_letter_code
_entity_poly.pdbx_strand_id
1 'polypeptide(L)'
;MMNIRSLSLLGTLCFLTVQIAVAQTLVRSDYIITMAADQIEAIDGYMLIDEAGKIVELAAGEPPAESDAYYVDAIGKIVLPGFVSGHNHLWQSAFRGRGSDKELYGWIRELHGTFGRHFERGDMYAFTLYGALDQLANGITTTLNHSQNIAPTYADYIEQFTAGMDAGQHFVFSYVLDRNAASPEERRAKLVDLMEATAAIEEPHPCLGFGLHGMGVHFSIERHQEEVALAKEFDLDMQIHYLEEKAQSYQEGQAKFVDLNTDGGVWDGLVYAHFVHPTEDILQISIDAGAKMIWNPLSNGRLASGLADIPKYQAMGLEIGMGVDGAGSADICDPFQNMRMGMYALRMRDSDASVMSCYQVLSLHTIKTAEVLEVADRVGSLEVGKLADFLIVEPESPVFDPYATLVLATSASDIESVWVRGVKQVDAGELLLHEMAEVKKEVAERVDRIAKAAGVFK
;
A
#
# COMPACT_ATOMS: atom_id res chain seq x y z
N MET A 1 23.09 7.22 28.65
CA MET A 1 21.87 7.57 29.39
C MET A 1 21.23 8.76 28.69
N MET A 2 20.53 8.52 27.61
CA MET A 2 19.74 9.54 26.93
C MET A 2 18.32 9.44 27.44
N ASN A 3 17.86 10.55 27.99
CA ASN A 3 16.65 10.69 28.81
C ASN A 3 15.40 10.25 28.04
N ILE A 4 14.61 9.40 28.68
CA ILE A 4 13.21 8.98 28.38
C ILE A 4 12.25 10.16 28.12
N ARG A 5 12.70 11.40 28.13
CA ARG A 5 11.89 12.60 27.93
C ARG A 5 11.57 12.96 26.47
N SER A 6 12.13 12.29 25.48
CA SER A 6 11.80 12.55 24.06
C SER A 6 10.61 11.72 23.55
N LEU A 7 10.23 10.64 24.24
CA LEU A 7 8.96 9.93 23.93
C LEU A 7 7.74 10.59 24.61
N SER A 8 7.95 11.47 25.60
CA SER A 8 6.85 12.23 26.21
C SER A 8 6.27 13.33 25.28
N LEU A 9 6.83 13.52 24.08
CA LEU A 9 6.19 14.36 23.05
C LEU A 9 5.06 13.64 22.30
N LEU A 10 5.03 12.30 22.30
CA LEU A 10 3.85 11.54 21.86
C LEU A 10 2.70 11.60 22.89
N GLY A 11 3.02 11.82 24.17
CA GLY A 11 2.03 11.87 25.27
C GLY A 11 1.31 13.20 25.46
N THR A 12 1.49 14.20 24.58
CA THR A 12 0.82 15.50 24.73
C THR A 12 0.26 16.06 23.43
N LEU A 13 0.32 15.30 22.32
CA LEU A 13 -0.64 15.53 21.25
C LEU A 13 -1.97 14.95 21.75
N CYS A 14 -2.81 15.79 22.36
CA CYS A 14 -4.24 15.55 22.40
C CYS A 14 -4.68 15.44 20.94
N PHE A 15 -4.77 14.19 20.42
CA PHE A 15 -5.61 13.92 19.28
C PHE A 15 -7.01 14.33 19.74
N LEU A 16 -7.45 15.52 19.31
CA LEU A 16 -8.86 15.79 19.18
C LEU A 16 -9.33 14.83 18.09
N THR A 17 -9.53 13.57 18.43
CA THR A 17 -10.43 12.71 17.69
C THR A 17 -11.77 13.41 17.77
N VAL A 18 -12.09 14.19 16.75
CA VAL A 18 -13.48 14.52 16.47
C VAL A 18 -14.10 13.16 16.19
N GLN A 19 -14.63 12.52 17.24
CA GLN A 19 -15.59 11.44 17.08
C GLN A 19 -16.79 12.10 16.41
N ILE A 20 -16.78 12.14 15.08
CA ILE A 20 -17.99 12.31 14.32
C ILE A 20 -18.78 11.04 14.69
N ALA A 21 -19.82 11.19 15.51
CA ALA A 21 -20.77 10.11 15.72
C ALA A 21 -21.32 9.76 14.34
N VAL A 22 -20.80 8.69 13.75
CA VAL A 22 -21.27 8.19 12.46
C VAL A 22 -22.62 7.59 12.76
N ALA A 23 -23.68 8.20 12.27
CA ALA A 23 -25.00 7.54 12.24
C ALA A 23 -24.87 6.28 11.38
N GLN A 24 -25.69 5.27 11.63
CA GLN A 24 -25.76 4.13 10.73
C GLN A 24 -25.88 4.63 9.29
N THR A 25 -25.14 4.02 8.38
CA THR A 25 -25.15 4.40 6.95
C THR A 25 -25.67 3.24 6.12
N LEU A 26 -26.62 3.52 5.24
CA LEU A 26 -27.21 2.55 4.33
C LEU A 26 -26.85 2.96 2.89
N VAL A 27 -26.10 2.10 2.21
CA VAL A 27 -25.69 2.28 0.80
C VAL A 27 -26.54 1.36 -0.07
N ARG A 28 -27.19 1.90 -1.12
CA ARG A 28 -27.99 1.15 -2.10
C ARG A 28 -27.36 1.26 -3.49
N SER A 29 -27.11 0.12 -4.15
CA SER A 29 -26.55 0.09 -5.52
C SER A 29 -27.10 -1.12 -6.29
N ASP A 30 -27.15 -0.98 -7.64
CA ASP A 30 -27.41 -2.08 -8.56
C ASP A 30 -26.20 -2.99 -8.75
N TYR A 31 -24.97 -2.50 -8.37
CA TYR A 31 -23.69 -3.17 -8.64
C TYR A 31 -22.75 -3.13 -7.44
N ILE A 32 -23.02 -3.91 -6.38
CA ILE A 32 -22.12 -4.08 -5.25
C ILE A 32 -21.17 -5.24 -5.55
N ILE A 33 -19.91 -4.92 -5.86
CA ILE A 33 -18.81 -5.89 -6.00
C ILE A 33 -18.27 -6.17 -4.60
N THR A 34 -18.37 -7.38 -4.10
CA THR A 34 -17.96 -7.69 -2.72
C THR A 34 -16.50 -8.10 -2.61
N MET A 35 -15.95 -8.75 -3.61
CA MET A 35 -14.67 -9.47 -3.58
C MET A 35 -14.59 -10.57 -2.51
N ALA A 36 -15.72 -10.98 -1.92
CA ALA A 36 -15.81 -12.15 -1.06
C ALA A 36 -15.67 -13.45 -1.88
N ALA A 37 -15.04 -14.46 -1.30
CA ALA A 37 -14.70 -15.70 -2.02
C ALA A 37 -15.93 -16.48 -2.51
N ASP A 38 -17.06 -16.38 -1.81
CA ASP A 38 -18.32 -17.07 -2.12
C ASP A 38 -19.32 -16.21 -2.93
N GLN A 39 -18.97 -14.93 -3.21
CA GLN A 39 -19.85 -13.98 -3.91
C GLN A 39 -19.12 -13.30 -5.07
N ILE A 40 -19.02 -13.98 -6.21
CA ILE A 40 -18.35 -13.44 -7.41
C ILE A 40 -19.25 -12.47 -8.18
N GLU A 41 -20.57 -12.75 -8.25
CA GLU A 41 -21.51 -11.87 -8.97
C GLU A 41 -21.77 -10.59 -8.16
N ALA A 42 -21.83 -9.46 -8.85
CA ALA A 42 -22.20 -8.20 -8.20
C ALA A 42 -23.66 -8.29 -7.69
N ILE A 43 -23.91 -7.69 -6.53
CA ILE A 43 -25.21 -7.70 -5.87
C ILE A 43 -25.98 -6.43 -6.28
N ASP A 44 -27.18 -6.60 -6.81
CA ASP A 44 -28.22 -5.56 -6.81
C ASP A 44 -28.88 -5.56 -5.44
N GLY A 45 -28.51 -4.59 -4.58
CA GLY A 45 -28.88 -4.67 -3.17
C GLY A 45 -28.35 -3.50 -2.33
N TYR A 46 -28.21 -3.76 -1.05
CA TYR A 46 -27.77 -2.75 -0.08
C TYR A 46 -26.74 -3.26 0.92
N MET A 47 -26.02 -2.33 1.50
CA MET A 47 -25.07 -2.53 2.58
C MET A 47 -25.40 -1.59 3.74
N LEU A 48 -25.57 -2.13 4.95
CA LEU A 48 -25.79 -1.38 6.19
C LEU A 48 -24.50 -1.35 7.00
N ILE A 49 -24.11 -0.17 7.43
CA ILE A 49 -22.88 0.11 8.20
C ILE A 49 -23.29 0.66 9.57
N ASP A 50 -22.70 0.14 10.63
CA ASP A 50 -22.95 0.62 11.99
C ASP A 50 -22.15 1.88 12.36
N GLU A 51 -22.40 2.40 13.57
CA GLU A 51 -21.70 3.59 14.11
C GLU A 51 -20.19 3.36 14.37
N ALA A 52 -19.74 2.09 14.41
CA ALA A 52 -18.33 1.74 14.53
C ALA A 52 -17.63 1.65 13.17
N GLY A 53 -18.37 1.84 12.07
CA GLY A 53 -17.88 1.75 10.70
C GLY A 53 -17.72 0.31 10.22
N LYS A 54 -18.49 -0.64 10.75
CA LYS A 54 -18.50 -2.03 10.33
C LYS A 54 -19.73 -2.35 9.50
N ILE A 55 -19.55 -3.21 8.51
CA ILE A 55 -20.65 -3.76 7.73
C ILE A 55 -21.42 -4.72 8.64
N VAL A 56 -22.70 -4.45 8.87
CA VAL A 56 -23.57 -5.29 9.72
C VAL A 56 -24.61 -6.06 8.92
N GLU A 57 -24.90 -5.60 7.69
CA GLU A 57 -25.78 -6.30 6.76
C GLU A 57 -25.34 -6.03 5.32
N LEU A 58 -25.39 -7.04 4.47
CA LEU A 58 -25.18 -6.96 3.02
C LEU A 58 -26.16 -7.94 2.38
N ALA A 59 -27.12 -7.42 1.62
CA ALA A 59 -28.20 -8.23 1.09
C ALA A 59 -28.67 -7.76 -0.28
N ALA A 60 -29.21 -8.69 -1.07
CA ALA A 60 -29.85 -8.39 -2.33
C ALA A 60 -31.25 -7.80 -2.13
N GLY A 61 -31.69 -6.97 -3.07
CA GLY A 61 -33.01 -6.36 -3.09
C GLY A 61 -33.09 -5.01 -2.37
N GLU A 62 -34.31 -4.57 -2.07
CA GLU A 62 -34.52 -3.28 -1.44
C GLU A 62 -34.27 -3.31 0.06
N PRO A 63 -33.70 -2.23 0.63
CA PRO A 63 -33.49 -2.14 2.07
C PRO A 63 -34.83 -2.06 2.82
N PRO A 64 -34.83 -2.34 4.14
CA PRO A 64 -35.99 -2.15 4.99
C PRO A 64 -36.60 -0.74 4.86
N ALA A 65 -37.92 -0.63 4.71
CA ALA A 65 -38.63 0.63 4.49
C ALA A 65 -38.51 1.62 5.67
N GLU A 66 -38.27 1.12 6.88
CA GLU A 66 -38.09 1.92 8.10
C GLU A 66 -36.61 1.83 8.55
N SER A 67 -35.77 2.75 8.08
CA SER A 67 -34.39 2.88 8.52
C SER A 67 -34.09 4.34 8.88
N ASP A 68 -33.60 4.58 10.08
CA ASP A 68 -33.11 5.90 10.51
C ASP A 68 -31.66 6.15 10.05
N ALA A 69 -31.07 5.23 9.26
CA ALA A 69 -29.71 5.33 8.76
C ALA A 69 -29.57 6.45 7.73
N TYR A 70 -28.39 7.06 7.67
CA TYR A 70 -28.04 7.98 6.60
C TYR A 70 -28.00 7.24 5.27
N TYR A 71 -28.87 7.62 4.34
CA TYR A 71 -29.03 6.95 3.05
C TYR A 71 -28.05 7.49 2.01
N VAL A 72 -27.29 6.58 1.40
CA VAL A 72 -26.37 6.87 0.29
C VAL A 72 -26.93 6.20 -0.98
N ASP A 73 -27.35 7.03 -1.93
CA ASP A 73 -27.85 6.57 -3.22
C ASP A 73 -26.69 6.35 -4.20
N ALA A 74 -26.44 5.10 -4.53
CA ALA A 74 -25.47 4.66 -5.53
C ALA A 74 -26.12 3.87 -6.68
N ILE A 75 -27.41 4.11 -6.94
CA ILE A 75 -28.12 3.47 -8.07
C ILE A 75 -27.44 3.89 -9.39
N GLY A 76 -27.20 2.92 -10.26
CA GLY A 76 -26.47 3.09 -11.52
C GLY A 76 -24.96 3.17 -11.39
N LYS A 77 -24.42 3.18 -10.15
CA LYS A 77 -22.99 3.27 -9.83
C LYS A 77 -22.47 1.93 -9.31
N ILE A 78 -21.15 1.75 -9.39
CA ILE A 78 -20.48 0.55 -8.87
C ILE A 78 -19.98 0.85 -7.46
N VAL A 79 -20.37 0.01 -6.50
CA VAL A 79 -19.81 -0.01 -5.13
C VAL A 79 -18.84 -1.17 -5.04
N LEU A 80 -17.63 -0.93 -4.55
CA LEU A 80 -16.59 -1.95 -4.43
C LEU A 80 -15.73 -1.71 -3.18
N PRO A 81 -14.98 -2.73 -2.69
CA PRO A 81 -14.00 -2.51 -1.62
C PRO A 81 -12.99 -1.45 -2.02
N GLY A 82 -12.54 -0.65 -1.08
CA GLY A 82 -11.39 0.23 -1.30
C GLY A 82 -10.17 -0.56 -1.76
N PHE A 83 -9.37 0.02 -2.65
CA PHE A 83 -8.15 -0.63 -3.11
C PHE A 83 -7.17 -0.81 -1.97
N VAL A 84 -6.48 -1.95 -1.98
CA VAL A 84 -5.38 -2.26 -1.07
C VAL A 84 -4.08 -2.26 -1.86
N SER A 85 -3.07 -1.53 -1.41
CA SER A 85 -1.75 -1.47 -2.04
C SER A 85 -0.68 -2.06 -1.13
N GLY A 86 -0.11 -3.20 -1.54
CA GLY A 86 0.76 -4.03 -0.72
C GLY A 86 2.23 -3.58 -0.69
N HIS A 87 2.61 -2.56 -1.46
CA HIS A 87 3.96 -2.02 -1.49
C HIS A 87 3.94 -0.57 -1.92
N ASN A 88 4.50 0.32 -1.10
CA ASN A 88 4.60 1.75 -1.38
C ASN A 88 5.74 2.41 -0.63
N HIS A 89 6.25 3.50 -1.23
CA HIS A 89 7.14 4.47 -0.62
C HIS A 89 6.46 5.84 -0.67
N LEU A 90 5.57 6.12 0.26
CA LEU A 90 4.67 7.28 0.23
C LEU A 90 5.39 8.62 0.05
N TRP A 91 6.57 8.79 0.70
CA TRP A 91 7.37 10.01 0.61
C TRP A 91 7.83 10.36 -0.80
N GLN A 92 7.94 9.38 -1.70
CA GLN A 92 8.41 9.58 -3.08
C GLN A 92 7.43 10.39 -3.93
N SER A 93 6.19 10.54 -3.49
CA SER A 93 5.16 11.32 -4.20
C SER A 93 5.55 12.79 -4.42
N ALA A 94 6.45 13.33 -3.59
CA ALA A 94 7.02 14.66 -3.75
C ALA A 94 7.98 14.79 -4.95
N PHE A 95 8.46 13.69 -5.52
CA PHE A 95 9.54 13.65 -6.52
C PHE A 95 9.14 13.01 -7.85
N ARG A 96 7.87 13.02 -8.19
CA ARG A 96 7.33 12.48 -9.46
C ARG A 96 8.07 13.03 -10.67
N GLY A 97 8.23 12.21 -11.70
CA GLY A 97 8.88 12.56 -12.95
C GLY A 97 10.40 12.67 -12.87
N ARG A 98 11.02 12.41 -11.70
CA ARG A 98 12.48 12.42 -11.59
C ARG A 98 13.08 11.12 -12.10
N GLY A 99 14.21 11.25 -12.84
CA GLY A 99 14.88 10.09 -13.41
C GLY A 99 14.03 9.30 -14.39
N SER A 100 13.19 9.95 -15.21
CA SER A 100 12.21 9.34 -16.10
C SER A 100 12.82 8.41 -17.16
N ASP A 101 14.10 8.61 -17.50
CA ASP A 101 14.88 7.83 -18.48
C ASP A 101 15.88 6.88 -17.80
N LYS A 102 15.77 6.67 -16.48
CA LYS A 102 16.69 5.84 -15.71
C LYS A 102 16.04 4.48 -15.36
N GLU A 103 16.86 3.46 -15.38
CA GLU A 103 16.58 2.18 -14.75
C GLU A 103 16.79 2.26 -13.23
N LEU A 104 16.43 1.22 -12.50
CA LEU A 104 16.39 1.18 -11.03
C LEU A 104 17.59 1.87 -10.34
N TYR A 105 18.82 1.44 -10.61
CA TYR A 105 19.99 2.00 -9.91
C TYR A 105 20.33 3.43 -10.35
N GLY A 106 20.03 3.78 -11.60
CA GLY A 106 20.15 5.15 -12.09
C GLY A 106 19.14 6.07 -11.41
N TRP A 107 17.92 5.60 -11.26
CA TRP A 107 16.84 6.28 -10.58
C TRP A 107 17.11 6.42 -9.06
N ILE A 108 17.58 5.35 -8.37
CA ILE A 108 17.97 5.42 -6.96
C ILE A 108 19.05 6.50 -6.75
N ARG A 109 20.08 6.55 -7.60
CA ARG A 109 21.12 7.60 -7.49
C ARG A 109 20.56 8.99 -7.69
N GLU A 110 19.64 9.16 -8.64
CA GLU A 110 18.98 10.44 -8.92
C GLU A 110 18.11 10.87 -7.73
N LEU A 111 17.26 10.02 -7.22
CA LEU A 111 16.30 10.37 -6.18
C LEU A 111 16.95 10.35 -4.78
N HIS A 112 17.40 9.20 -4.32
CA HIS A 112 17.91 9.03 -2.97
C HIS A 112 19.27 9.70 -2.78
N GLY A 113 20.19 9.51 -3.74
CA GLY A 113 21.56 10.03 -3.65
C GLY A 113 21.64 11.55 -3.82
N THR A 114 20.84 12.14 -4.70
CA THR A 114 20.87 13.57 -4.98
C THR A 114 20.07 14.38 -3.96
N PHE A 115 18.84 13.98 -3.68
CA PHE A 115 17.92 14.75 -2.83
C PHE A 115 17.96 14.34 -1.36
N GLY A 116 17.97 13.03 -1.05
CA GLY A 116 17.80 12.52 0.32
C GLY A 116 18.79 13.06 1.34
N ARG A 117 20.05 13.33 0.92
CA ARG A 117 21.07 13.93 1.82
C ARG A 117 20.76 15.36 2.29
N HIS A 118 19.76 16.02 1.69
CA HIS A 118 19.31 17.37 2.03
C HIS A 118 17.99 17.39 2.79
N PHE A 119 17.50 16.20 3.20
CA PHE A 119 16.29 16.12 3.99
C PHE A 119 16.53 16.63 5.41
N GLU A 120 15.59 17.41 5.88
CA GLU A 120 15.52 17.98 7.22
C GLU A 120 14.27 17.48 7.97
N ARG A 121 14.21 17.73 9.27
CA ARG A 121 13.05 17.35 10.08
C ARG A 121 11.76 17.94 9.52
N GLY A 122 10.70 17.11 9.48
CA GLY A 122 9.40 17.44 8.92
C GLY A 122 9.26 17.15 7.42
N ASP A 123 10.37 16.91 6.69
CA ASP A 123 10.28 16.60 5.25
C ASP A 123 9.60 15.25 5.02
N MET A 124 10.04 14.22 5.75
CA MET A 124 9.47 12.88 5.60
C MET A 124 8.01 12.82 6.04
N TYR A 125 7.61 13.61 7.05
CA TYR A 125 6.21 13.76 7.41
C TYR A 125 5.40 14.37 6.26
N ALA A 126 5.81 15.54 5.77
CA ALA A 126 5.07 16.25 4.72
C ALA A 126 4.96 15.46 3.42
N PHE A 127 6.04 14.78 3.02
CA PHE A 127 6.08 13.97 1.79
C PHE A 127 5.26 12.69 1.93
N THR A 128 5.30 12.03 3.09
CA THR A 128 4.52 10.82 3.38
C THR A 128 3.03 11.14 3.46
N LEU A 129 2.66 12.22 4.16
CA LEU A 129 1.27 12.67 4.22
C LEU A 129 0.74 12.97 2.82
N TYR A 130 1.51 13.72 2.01
CA TYR A 130 1.11 14.00 0.63
C TYR A 130 0.89 12.72 -0.18
N GLY A 131 1.77 11.73 -0.04
CA GLY A 131 1.62 10.44 -0.73
C GLY A 131 0.40 9.65 -0.28
N ALA A 132 0.11 9.62 1.01
CA ALA A 132 -1.07 8.94 1.56
C ALA A 132 -2.37 9.61 1.10
N LEU A 133 -2.44 10.94 1.12
CA LEU A 133 -3.61 11.70 0.65
C LEU A 133 -3.83 11.54 -0.86
N ASP A 134 -2.76 11.47 -1.64
CA ASP A 134 -2.83 11.19 -3.07
C ASP A 134 -3.36 9.77 -3.35
N GLN A 135 -2.89 8.77 -2.59
CA GLN A 135 -3.42 7.41 -2.68
C GLN A 135 -4.91 7.36 -2.31
N LEU A 136 -5.30 8.03 -1.23
CA LEU A 136 -6.69 8.09 -0.78
C LEU A 136 -7.58 8.71 -1.86
N ALA A 137 -7.14 9.81 -2.50
CA ALA A 137 -7.86 10.43 -3.62
C ALA A 137 -7.98 9.51 -4.85
N ASN A 138 -7.11 8.52 -4.99
CA ASN A 138 -7.16 7.49 -6.04
C ASN A 138 -7.85 6.18 -5.59
N GLY A 139 -8.56 6.21 -4.45
CA GLY A 139 -9.35 5.08 -3.97
C GLY A 139 -8.57 4.00 -3.21
N ILE A 140 -7.30 4.21 -2.88
CA ILE A 140 -6.54 3.29 -2.04
C ILE A 140 -6.88 3.59 -0.57
N THR A 141 -7.67 2.73 0.05
CA THR A 141 -8.11 2.89 1.45
C THR A 141 -7.16 2.24 2.45
N THR A 142 -6.37 1.27 1.99
CA THR A 142 -5.36 0.58 2.81
C THR A 142 -4.04 0.44 2.06
N THR A 143 -2.95 0.81 2.70
CA THR A 143 -1.60 0.77 2.09
C THR A 143 -0.56 0.15 3.02
N LEU A 144 0.40 -0.62 2.48
CA LEU A 144 1.64 -0.89 3.20
C LEU A 144 2.61 0.26 2.92
N ASN A 145 3.00 0.99 3.96
CA ASN A 145 4.09 1.97 3.87
C ASN A 145 5.44 1.29 4.15
N HIS A 146 6.17 0.96 3.09
CA HIS A 146 7.52 0.42 3.16
C HIS A 146 8.48 1.57 3.52
N SER A 147 8.64 1.84 4.83
CA SER A 147 9.35 3.01 5.33
C SER A 147 10.84 2.96 4.98
N GLN A 148 11.45 4.11 4.80
CA GLN A 148 12.87 4.22 4.43
C GLN A 148 13.58 5.23 5.33
N ASN A 149 14.84 4.94 5.69
CA ASN A 149 15.74 5.90 6.35
C ASN A 149 16.49 6.71 5.29
N ILE A 150 15.94 7.83 4.85
CA ILE A 150 16.52 8.70 3.84
C ILE A 150 17.32 9.83 4.49
N ALA A 151 16.79 10.47 5.51
CA ALA A 151 17.45 11.56 6.22
C ALA A 151 18.79 11.09 6.83
N PRO A 152 19.90 11.86 6.62
CA PRO A 152 21.22 11.40 7.04
C PRO A 152 21.49 11.58 8.55
N THR A 153 20.72 12.41 9.24
CA THR A 153 21.05 12.90 10.58
C THR A 153 20.05 12.55 11.66
N TYR A 154 18.94 11.93 11.31
CA TYR A 154 17.89 11.53 12.27
C TYR A 154 17.11 10.30 11.76
N ALA A 155 16.43 9.62 12.69
CA ALA A 155 15.54 8.53 12.38
C ALA A 155 14.20 9.10 11.89
N ASP A 156 13.91 8.97 10.60
CA ASP A 156 12.77 9.58 9.94
C ASP A 156 11.52 8.67 9.86
N TYR A 157 11.63 7.43 10.36
CA TYR A 157 10.51 6.49 10.40
C TYR A 157 9.34 6.97 11.29
N ILE A 158 9.63 7.71 12.36
CA ILE A 158 8.59 8.29 13.24
C ILE A 158 7.75 9.31 12.47
N GLU A 159 8.37 10.13 11.62
CA GLU A 159 7.67 11.09 10.77
C GLU A 159 6.74 10.38 9.78
N GLN A 160 7.20 9.27 9.19
CA GLN A 160 6.41 8.47 8.27
C GLN A 160 5.24 7.77 8.97
N PHE A 161 5.46 7.22 10.18
CA PHE A 161 4.40 6.64 10.99
C PHE A 161 3.34 7.68 11.37
N THR A 162 3.77 8.85 11.87
CA THR A 162 2.86 9.94 12.27
C THR A 162 2.03 10.43 11.09
N ALA A 163 2.64 10.57 9.91
CA ALA A 163 1.92 10.96 8.70
C ALA A 163 0.85 9.92 8.30
N GLY A 164 1.13 8.62 8.46
CA GLY A 164 0.14 7.56 8.26
C GLY A 164 -1.04 7.65 9.24
N MET A 165 -0.76 7.98 10.51
CA MET A 165 -1.80 8.20 11.52
C MET A 165 -2.72 9.39 11.21
N ASP A 166 -2.16 10.43 10.59
CA ASP A 166 -2.88 11.68 10.30
C ASP A 166 -3.62 11.67 8.96
N ALA A 167 -3.31 10.73 8.06
CA ALA A 167 -3.81 10.74 6.67
C ALA A 167 -5.30 10.38 6.54
N GLY A 168 -5.89 9.66 7.50
CA GLY A 168 -7.26 9.13 7.41
C GLY A 168 -7.41 7.86 6.55
N GLN A 169 -6.30 7.32 6.04
CA GLN A 169 -6.19 6.08 5.30
C GLN A 169 -5.70 4.96 6.24
N HIS A 170 -6.19 3.74 6.10
CA HIS A 170 -5.59 2.59 6.80
C HIS A 170 -4.20 2.27 6.26
N PHE A 171 -3.31 1.82 7.15
CA PHE A 171 -1.97 1.40 6.74
C PHE A 171 -1.41 0.24 7.57
N VAL A 172 -0.52 -0.54 6.94
CA VAL A 172 0.42 -1.45 7.57
C VAL A 172 1.79 -0.77 7.55
N PHE A 173 2.44 -0.66 8.70
CA PHE A 173 3.73 0.02 8.79
C PHE A 173 4.89 -0.97 8.69
N SER A 174 5.59 -0.98 7.56
CA SER A 174 6.80 -1.77 7.36
C SER A 174 8.01 -0.98 7.85
N TYR A 175 8.43 -1.27 9.09
CA TYR A 175 9.47 -0.55 9.83
C TYR A 175 10.87 -0.88 9.33
N VAL A 176 11.65 0.13 8.95
CA VAL A 176 13.07 -0.03 8.65
C VAL A 176 13.91 0.15 9.90
N LEU A 177 14.77 -0.83 10.21
CA LEU A 177 15.65 -0.73 11.36
C LEU A 177 16.57 0.49 11.27
N ASP A 178 16.65 1.30 12.36
CA ASP A 178 17.41 2.54 12.37
C ASP A 178 18.89 2.32 12.07
N ARG A 179 19.33 2.82 10.92
CA ARG A 179 20.74 2.75 10.49
C ARG A 179 21.71 3.53 11.37
N ASN A 180 21.21 4.51 12.14
CA ASN A 180 22.00 5.36 13.03
C ASN A 180 22.13 4.78 14.43
N ALA A 181 21.47 3.64 14.73
CA ALA A 181 21.64 2.95 16.01
C ALA A 181 23.07 2.39 16.13
N ALA A 182 23.64 2.50 17.34
CA ALA A 182 25.02 2.15 17.60
C ALA A 182 25.27 0.63 17.65
N SER A 183 24.20 -0.17 17.88
CA SER A 183 24.30 -1.64 17.99
C SER A 183 23.00 -2.35 17.59
N PRO A 184 23.05 -3.68 17.34
CA PRO A 184 21.85 -4.50 17.16
C PRO A 184 20.84 -4.38 18.31
N GLU A 185 21.33 -4.34 19.56
CA GLU A 185 20.50 -4.22 20.75
C GLU A 185 19.74 -2.87 20.76
N GLU A 186 20.38 -1.79 20.33
CA GLU A 186 19.71 -0.49 20.19
C GLU A 186 18.66 -0.51 19.08
N ARG A 187 18.92 -1.15 17.95
CA ARG A 187 17.92 -1.31 16.88
C ARG A 187 16.71 -2.10 17.35
N ARG A 188 16.95 -3.21 18.05
CA ARG A 188 15.89 -4.02 18.65
C ARG A 188 15.07 -3.20 19.65
N ALA A 189 15.73 -2.44 20.55
CA ALA A 189 15.04 -1.62 21.53
C ALA A 189 14.13 -0.58 20.86
N LYS A 190 14.58 0.07 19.81
CA LYS A 190 13.78 1.06 19.05
C LYS A 190 12.56 0.43 18.36
N LEU A 191 12.70 -0.79 17.84
CA LEU A 191 11.56 -1.54 17.29
C LEU A 191 10.53 -1.83 18.40
N VAL A 192 10.96 -2.37 19.53
CA VAL A 192 10.09 -2.65 20.68
C VAL A 192 9.40 -1.40 21.18
N ASP A 193 10.15 -0.30 21.38
CA ASP A 193 9.60 0.98 21.83
C ASP A 193 8.49 1.50 20.90
N LEU A 194 8.65 1.33 19.57
CA LEU A 194 7.65 1.73 18.58
C LEU A 194 6.42 0.81 18.61
N MET A 195 6.62 -0.50 18.70
CA MET A 195 5.52 -1.46 18.79
C MET A 195 4.70 -1.25 20.08
N GLU A 196 5.36 -1.08 21.22
CA GLU A 196 4.69 -0.79 22.49
C GLU A 196 3.95 0.54 22.47
N ALA A 197 4.55 1.58 21.88
CA ALA A 197 3.91 2.88 21.72
C ALA A 197 2.66 2.80 20.82
N THR A 198 2.72 2.01 19.75
CA THR A 198 1.57 1.80 18.86
C THR A 198 0.45 1.00 19.55
N ALA A 199 0.81 -0.07 20.27
CA ALA A 199 -0.17 -0.87 21.02
C ALA A 199 -0.86 -0.09 22.17
N ALA A 200 -0.27 1.01 22.61
CA ALA A 200 -0.84 1.88 23.62
C ALA A 200 -1.81 2.96 23.06
N ILE A 201 -1.91 3.07 21.72
CA ILE A 201 -2.87 4.00 21.09
C ILE A 201 -4.27 3.42 21.24
N GLU A 202 -5.19 4.25 21.66
CA GLU A 202 -6.61 3.85 21.85
C GLU A 202 -7.25 3.53 20.49
N GLU A 203 -7.94 2.40 20.43
CA GLU A 203 -8.73 2.02 19.25
C GLU A 203 -10.03 2.86 19.16
N PRO A 204 -10.49 3.20 17.97
CA PRO A 204 -9.94 2.83 16.66
C PRO A 204 -8.83 3.76 16.16
N HIS A 205 -7.78 3.18 15.57
CA HIS A 205 -6.74 3.93 14.89
C HIS A 205 -6.44 3.34 13.49
N PRO A 206 -5.82 4.11 12.56
CA PRO A 206 -5.67 3.68 11.17
C PRO A 206 -4.54 2.65 10.93
N CYS A 207 -3.63 2.44 11.87
CA CYS A 207 -2.56 1.44 11.74
C CYS A 207 -3.14 0.03 11.95
N LEU A 208 -3.25 -0.75 10.86
CA LEU A 208 -3.80 -2.11 10.91
C LEU A 208 -2.76 -3.18 11.24
N GLY A 209 -1.48 -2.89 11.14
CA GLY A 209 -0.44 -3.87 11.40
C GLY A 209 0.96 -3.31 11.32
N PHE A 210 1.89 -4.14 11.74
CA PHE A 210 3.31 -3.90 11.71
C PHE A 210 4.03 -5.01 10.94
N GLY A 211 5.08 -4.63 10.21
CA GLY A 211 6.03 -5.54 9.61
C GLY A 211 7.43 -4.92 9.60
N LEU A 212 8.40 -5.64 9.06
CA LEU A 212 9.75 -5.13 8.85
C LEU A 212 10.01 -4.82 7.38
N HIS A 213 10.67 -3.69 7.13
CA HIS A 213 11.37 -3.44 5.88
C HIS A 213 12.74 -4.10 5.97
N GLY A 214 12.90 -5.24 5.30
CA GLY A 214 14.19 -5.91 5.18
C GLY A 214 15.02 -5.31 4.04
N MET A 215 16.29 -5.05 4.32
CA MET A 215 17.24 -4.53 3.33
C MET A 215 17.68 -5.60 2.33
N GLY A 216 17.44 -6.88 2.65
CA GLY A 216 17.86 -8.02 1.83
C GLY A 216 19.38 -8.22 1.79
N VAL A 217 19.81 -9.29 1.14
CA VAL A 217 21.23 -9.70 1.05
C VAL A 217 22.09 -8.82 0.14
N HIS A 218 21.48 -7.89 -0.61
CA HIS A 218 22.22 -7.00 -1.51
C HIS A 218 23.13 -6.01 -0.77
N PHE A 219 22.76 -5.63 0.48
CA PHE A 219 23.48 -4.66 1.29
C PHE A 219 24.45 -5.32 2.27
N SER A 220 24.00 -6.33 3.03
CA SER A 220 24.80 -7.10 3.99
C SER A 220 24.07 -8.37 4.39
N ILE A 221 24.77 -9.50 4.39
CA ILE A 221 24.24 -10.77 4.86
C ILE A 221 23.96 -10.70 6.37
N GLU A 222 24.88 -10.15 7.15
CA GLU A 222 24.74 -10.03 8.60
C GLU A 222 23.53 -9.17 8.99
N ARG A 223 23.28 -8.09 8.22
CA ARG A 223 22.10 -7.23 8.43
C ARG A 223 20.82 -7.96 8.11
N HIS A 224 20.78 -8.68 7.00
CA HIS A 224 19.63 -9.49 6.62
C HIS A 224 19.32 -10.56 7.68
N GLN A 225 20.33 -11.25 8.20
CA GLN A 225 20.16 -12.24 9.26
C GLN A 225 19.63 -11.63 10.57
N GLU A 226 20.09 -10.42 10.93
CA GLU A 226 19.54 -9.66 12.06
C GLU A 226 18.05 -9.35 11.85
N GLU A 227 17.67 -8.88 10.66
CA GLU A 227 16.29 -8.55 10.29
C GLU A 227 15.38 -9.78 10.33
N VAL A 228 15.83 -10.91 9.77
CA VAL A 228 15.12 -12.20 9.82
C VAL A 228 14.93 -12.66 11.26
N ALA A 229 15.98 -12.58 12.10
CA ALA A 229 15.89 -12.97 13.50
C ALA A 229 14.87 -12.14 14.27
N LEU A 230 14.83 -10.82 14.05
CA LEU A 230 13.86 -9.92 14.69
C LEU A 230 12.44 -10.15 14.17
N ALA A 231 12.26 -10.35 12.86
CA ALA A 231 10.97 -10.68 12.29
C ALA A 231 10.36 -11.92 12.94
N LYS A 232 11.15 -12.99 13.04
CA LYS A 232 10.72 -14.23 13.69
C LYS A 232 10.53 -14.12 15.20
N GLU A 233 11.36 -13.32 15.89
CA GLU A 233 11.23 -13.09 17.34
C GLU A 233 9.90 -12.43 17.70
N PHE A 234 9.43 -11.49 16.86
CA PHE A 234 8.24 -10.69 17.12
C PHE A 234 7.03 -11.12 16.27
N ASP A 235 7.13 -12.23 15.54
CA ASP A 235 6.04 -12.71 14.66
C ASP A 235 5.58 -11.64 13.66
N LEU A 236 6.55 -11.03 12.96
CA LEU A 236 6.32 -9.96 11.98
C LEU A 236 6.61 -10.46 10.58
N ASP A 237 5.76 -10.09 9.64
CA ASP A 237 6.09 -10.18 8.22
C ASP A 237 7.27 -9.25 7.89
N MET A 238 8.13 -9.68 6.97
CA MET A 238 9.22 -8.88 6.45
C MET A 238 9.13 -8.74 4.94
N GLN A 239 9.04 -7.51 4.46
CA GLN A 239 9.03 -7.24 3.03
C GLN A 239 10.41 -6.78 2.55
N ILE A 240 10.87 -7.37 1.44
CA ILE A 240 12.15 -7.03 0.79
C ILE A 240 11.95 -6.75 -0.71
N HIS A 241 12.73 -5.84 -1.29
CA HIS A 241 12.90 -5.76 -2.74
C HIS A 241 13.78 -6.92 -3.20
N TYR A 242 13.29 -7.71 -4.13
CA TYR A 242 14.06 -8.84 -4.62
C TYR A 242 13.79 -9.15 -6.09
N LEU A 243 14.86 -9.32 -6.87
CA LEU A 243 14.84 -9.64 -8.31
C LEU A 243 14.01 -8.65 -9.13
N GLU A 244 14.11 -7.35 -8.79
CA GLU A 244 13.51 -6.25 -9.53
C GLU A 244 14.41 -5.75 -10.67
N GLU A 245 15.70 -5.99 -10.57
CA GLU A 245 16.71 -5.41 -11.42
C GLU A 245 16.57 -5.84 -12.89
N LYS A 246 17.16 -5.05 -13.80
CA LYS A 246 17.25 -5.41 -15.22
C LYS A 246 18.16 -6.62 -15.46
N ALA A 247 18.03 -7.18 -16.67
CA ALA A 247 18.60 -8.46 -17.11
C ALA A 247 20.08 -8.75 -16.75
N GLN A 248 20.94 -7.77 -16.57
CA GLN A 248 22.34 -8.01 -16.20
C GLN A 248 22.58 -8.14 -14.69
N SER A 249 21.72 -7.52 -13.86
CA SER A 249 21.89 -7.47 -12.41
C SER A 249 21.09 -8.55 -11.66
N TYR A 250 19.95 -9.02 -12.23
CA TYR A 250 19.14 -10.03 -11.56
C TYR A 250 19.86 -11.38 -11.41
N GLN A 251 20.82 -11.70 -12.30
CA GLN A 251 21.61 -12.94 -12.17
C GLN A 251 22.47 -12.96 -10.91
N GLU A 252 22.99 -11.79 -10.50
CA GLU A 252 23.69 -11.68 -9.21
C GLU A 252 22.72 -11.86 -8.05
N GLY A 253 21.49 -11.28 -8.14
CA GLY A 253 20.43 -11.49 -7.17
C GLY A 253 20.03 -12.96 -7.06
N GLN A 254 19.84 -13.66 -8.19
CA GLN A 254 19.57 -15.11 -8.20
C GLN A 254 20.69 -15.91 -7.53
N ALA A 255 21.97 -15.59 -7.79
CA ALA A 255 23.11 -16.26 -7.18
C ALA A 255 23.16 -16.06 -5.66
N LYS A 256 22.68 -14.93 -5.14
CA LYS A 256 22.60 -14.63 -3.70
C LYS A 256 21.40 -15.26 -2.99
N PHE A 257 20.55 -16.00 -3.69
CA PHE A 257 19.40 -16.65 -3.07
C PHE A 257 19.79 -17.64 -1.97
N VAL A 258 20.95 -18.29 -2.12
CA VAL A 258 21.50 -19.18 -1.08
C VAL A 258 21.77 -18.41 0.22
N ASP A 259 22.33 -17.20 0.09
CA ASP A 259 22.59 -16.33 1.25
C ASP A 259 21.28 -15.82 1.86
N LEU A 260 20.30 -15.47 1.02
CA LEU A 260 18.96 -15.05 1.45
C LEU A 260 18.26 -16.15 2.26
N ASN A 261 18.37 -17.40 1.82
CA ASN A 261 17.73 -18.56 2.46
C ASN A 261 18.51 -19.13 3.64
N THR A 262 19.69 -18.56 3.96
CA THR A 262 20.49 -19.01 5.11
C THR A 262 19.70 -18.82 6.41
N ASP A 263 19.79 -19.80 7.33
CA ASP A 263 19.09 -19.82 8.61
C ASP A 263 17.54 -19.70 8.49
N GLY A 264 17.00 -20.16 7.35
CA GLY A 264 15.57 -20.08 7.06
C GLY A 264 15.12 -18.66 6.76
N GLY A 265 15.93 -17.88 6.07
CA GLY A 265 15.61 -16.52 5.64
C GLY A 265 14.48 -16.45 4.60
N VAL A 266 14.02 -17.59 4.08
CA VAL A 266 12.78 -17.72 3.30
C VAL A 266 11.79 -18.52 4.15
N TRP A 267 10.68 -17.89 4.53
CA TRP A 267 9.64 -18.47 5.39
C TRP A 267 8.27 -17.81 5.04
N ASP A 268 7.19 -18.22 5.66
CA ASP A 268 5.82 -17.77 5.41
C ASP A 268 5.56 -16.28 5.72
N GLY A 269 6.37 -15.64 6.58
CA GLY A 269 6.35 -14.19 6.81
C GLY A 269 7.23 -13.38 5.84
N LEU A 270 7.89 -14.00 4.84
CA LEU A 270 8.66 -13.25 3.85
C LEU A 270 7.77 -12.82 2.67
N VAL A 271 7.76 -11.51 2.39
CA VAL A 271 7.04 -10.92 1.26
C VAL A 271 8.04 -10.29 0.28
N TYR A 272 8.07 -10.79 -0.94
CA TYR A 272 8.88 -10.18 -2.01
C TYR A 272 8.12 -9.01 -2.65
N ALA A 273 8.70 -7.84 -2.67
CA ALA A 273 8.30 -6.77 -3.58
C ALA A 273 8.95 -7.00 -4.94
N HIS A 274 8.16 -6.89 -6.02
CA HIS A 274 8.53 -7.05 -7.44
C HIS A 274 8.73 -8.50 -7.91
N PHE A 275 9.73 -9.22 -7.42
CA PHE A 275 10.05 -10.62 -7.72
C PHE A 275 9.89 -11.00 -9.21
N VAL A 276 10.50 -10.17 -10.08
CA VAL A 276 10.28 -10.23 -11.54
C VAL A 276 10.99 -11.41 -12.19
N HIS A 277 12.18 -11.78 -11.70
CA HIS A 277 13.10 -12.71 -12.38
C HIS A 277 13.53 -13.93 -11.53
N PRO A 278 12.64 -14.61 -10.79
CA PRO A 278 13.05 -15.84 -10.11
C PRO A 278 13.36 -16.95 -11.11
N THR A 279 14.35 -17.81 -10.80
CA THR A 279 14.45 -19.10 -11.45
C THR A 279 13.32 -20.02 -10.97
N GLU A 280 13.10 -21.14 -11.67
CA GLU A 280 12.06 -22.10 -11.27
C GLU A 280 12.37 -22.69 -9.88
N ASP A 281 13.64 -22.96 -9.57
CA ASP A 281 14.07 -23.46 -8.26
C ASP A 281 13.83 -22.41 -7.15
N ILE A 282 14.17 -21.14 -7.40
CA ILE A 282 13.90 -20.04 -6.44
C ILE A 282 12.41 -19.93 -6.19
N LEU A 283 11.60 -19.96 -7.24
CA LEU A 283 10.15 -19.86 -7.15
C LEU A 283 9.58 -21.04 -6.35
N GLN A 284 10.00 -22.28 -6.64
CA GLN A 284 9.51 -23.46 -5.94
C GLN A 284 9.89 -23.44 -4.46
N ILE A 285 11.17 -23.13 -4.14
CA ILE A 285 11.62 -23.04 -2.73
C ILE A 285 10.82 -21.96 -1.97
N SER A 286 10.54 -20.82 -2.63
CA SER A 286 9.77 -19.74 -2.01
C SER A 286 8.32 -20.16 -1.73
N ILE A 287 7.69 -20.87 -2.67
CA ILE A 287 6.33 -21.42 -2.52
C ILE A 287 6.29 -22.47 -1.40
N ASP A 288 7.23 -23.42 -1.39
CA ASP A 288 7.29 -24.48 -0.38
C ASP A 288 7.52 -23.93 1.03
N ALA A 289 8.16 -22.77 1.14
CA ALA A 289 8.37 -22.05 2.39
C ALA A 289 7.19 -21.15 2.80
N GLY A 290 6.17 -20.99 1.95
CA GLY A 290 5.01 -20.11 2.20
C GLY A 290 5.28 -18.61 1.95
N ALA A 291 6.41 -18.26 1.33
CA ALA A 291 6.70 -16.86 1.02
C ALA A 291 5.68 -16.28 0.03
N LYS A 292 5.43 -14.98 0.14
CA LYS A 292 4.39 -14.24 -0.59
C LYS A 292 5.03 -13.20 -1.52
N MET A 293 4.23 -12.57 -2.40
CA MET A 293 4.72 -11.57 -3.35
C MET A 293 3.74 -10.39 -3.49
N ILE A 294 4.28 -9.19 -3.70
CA ILE A 294 3.54 -8.01 -4.20
C ILE A 294 4.06 -7.63 -5.58
N TRP A 295 3.15 -7.67 -6.56
CA TRP A 295 3.43 -7.29 -7.94
C TRP A 295 3.18 -5.80 -8.17
N ASN A 296 4.16 -5.10 -8.77
CA ASN A 296 4.12 -3.66 -9.03
C ASN A 296 4.28 -3.39 -10.54
N PRO A 297 3.29 -3.74 -11.39
CA PRO A 297 3.49 -3.75 -12.85
C PRO A 297 3.79 -2.38 -13.46
N LEU A 298 3.20 -1.30 -12.93
CA LEU A 298 3.43 0.05 -13.45
C LEU A 298 4.87 0.50 -13.21
N SER A 299 5.38 0.33 -11.98
CA SER A 299 6.77 0.62 -11.64
C SER A 299 7.75 -0.28 -12.41
N ASN A 300 7.48 -1.58 -12.49
CA ASN A 300 8.31 -2.51 -13.26
C ASN A 300 8.39 -2.13 -14.74
N GLY A 301 7.29 -1.67 -15.34
CA GLY A 301 7.25 -1.15 -16.69
C GLY A 301 8.05 0.15 -16.84
N ARG A 302 7.86 1.09 -15.94
CA ARG A 302 8.51 2.41 -15.96
C ARG A 302 10.03 2.32 -15.75
N LEU A 303 10.49 1.46 -14.84
CA LEU A 303 11.91 1.23 -14.57
C LEU A 303 12.58 0.24 -15.55
N ALA A 304 11.78 -0.33 -16.47
CA ALA A 304 12.22 -1.38 -17.37
C ALA A 304 12.78 -2.62 -16.65
N SER A 305 12.22 -2.95 -15.49
CA SER A 305 12.62 -4.11 -14.69
C SER A 305 12.21 -5.42 -15.35
N GLY A 306 11.13 -5.44 -16.14
CA GLY A 306 10.61 -6.60 -16.82
C GLY A 306 9.18 -6.95 -16.44
N LEU A 307 8.72 -8.12 -16.87
CA LEU A 307 7.37 -8.61 -16.63
C LEU A 307 7.42 -9.94 -15.87
N ALA A 308 6.93 -9.96 -14.64
CA ALA A 308 6.74 -11.18 -13.87
C ALA A 308 5.67 -12.09 -14.50
N ASP A 309 5.92 -13.39 -14.51
CA ASP A 309 4.97 -14.37 -15.06
C ASP A 309 3.90 -14.75 -14.03
N ILE A 310 3.05 -13.78 -13.71
CA ILE A 310 2.02 -13.93 -12.68
C ILE A 310 1.12 -15.15 -12.88
N PRO A 311 0.63 -15.47 -14.11
CA PRO A 311 -0.16 -16.68 -14.32
C PRO A 311 0.58 -17.97 -13.96
N LYS A 312 1.88 -18.06 -14.31
CA LYS A 312 2.71 -19.20 -13.94
C LYS A 312 2.91 -19.27 -12.42
N TYR A 313 3.23 -18.14 -11.77
CA TYR A 313 3.49 -18.12 -10.32
C TYR A 313 2.25 -18.51 -9.53
N GLN A 314 1.08 -18.00 -9.90
CA GLN A 314 -0.21 -18.40 -9.30
C GLN A 314 -0.55 -19.87 -9.54
N ALA A 315 -0.30 -20.38 -10.76
CA ALA A 315 -0.54 -21.79 -11.08
C ALA A 315 0.38 -22.74 -10.29
N MET A 316 1.57 -22.28 -9.88
CA MET A 316 2.49 -23.01 -9.01
C MET A 316 2.14 -22.86 -7.52
N GLY A 317 1.25 -21.93 -7.14
CA GLY A 317 0.76 -21.75 -5.78
C GLY A 317 1.35 -20.57 -5.01
N LEU A 318 2.08 -19.64 -5.67
CA LEU A 318 2.56 -18.43 -5.01
C LEU A 318 1.39 -17.50 -4.67
N GLU A 319 1.32 -17.05 -3.42
CA GLU A 319 0.36 -16.02 -3.02
C GLU A 319 0.84 -14.65 -3.49
N ILE A 320 -0.05 -13.94 -4.22
CA ILE A 320 0.30 -12.70 -4.90
C ILE A 320 -0.73 -11.62 -4.61
N GLY A 321 -0.26 -10.48 -4.12
CA GLY A 321 -1.00 -9.22 -4.09
C GLY A 321 -0.45 -8.23 -5.13
N MET A 322 -0.99 -7.01 -5.13
CA MET A 322 -0.57 -5.93 -6.03
C MET A 322 -0.28 -4.65 -5.24
N GLY A 323 0.69 -3.86 -5.70
CA GLY A 323 1.02 -2.55 -5.17
C GLY A 323 1.24 -1.53 -6.27
N VAL A 324 1.09 -0.24 -5.94
CA VAL A 324 1.37 0.85 -6.88
C VAL A 324 2.81 1.34 -6.78
N ASP A 325 3.60 0.83 -5.83
CA ASP A 325 4.95 1.27 -5.51
C ASP A 325 5.02 2.77 -5.12
N GLY A 326 6.20 3.36 -5.05
CA GLY A 326 6.34 4.80 -4.83
C GLY A 326 5.98 5.62 -6.06
N ALA A 327 5.34 6.77 -5.88
CA ALA A 327 5.07 7.68 -7.00
C ALA A 327 6.33 8.42 -7.52
N GLY A 328 7.51 8.06 -7.06
CA GLY A 328 8.80 8.41 -7.69
C GLY A 328 9.28 7.36 -8.68
N SER A 329 8.81 6.10 -8.57
CA SER A 329 9.16 4.97 -9.45
C SER A 329 8.04 4.59 -10.41
N ALA A 330 6.76 4.77 -10.02
CA ALA A 330 5.59 4.58 -10.88
C ALA A 330 5.03 5.91 -11.44
N ASP A 331 5.47 7.03 -10.89
CA ASP A 331 5.07 8.42 -11.18
C ASP A 331 3.60 8.77 -10.85
N ILE A 332 2.73 7.80 -10.65
CA ILE A 332 1.32 7.97 -10.24
C ILE A 332 0.90 6.89 -9.23
N CYS A 333 -0.13 7.16 -8.44
CA CYS A 333 -0.73 6.22 -7.49
C CYS A 333 -2.13 5.76 -7.98
N ASP A 334 -2.24 5.35 -9.25
CA ASP A 334 -3.51 5.00 -9.89
C ASP A 334 -3.69 3.47 -10.01
N PRO A 335 -4.55 2.84 -9.18
CA PRO A 335 -4.82 1.41 -9.25
C PRO A 335 -5.40 0.95 -10.58
N PHE A 336 -6.22 1.78 -11.25
CA PHE A 336 -6.80 1.44 -12.55
C PHE A 336 -5.73 1.31 -13.63
N GLN A 337 -4.78 2.25 -13.69
CA GLN A 337 -3.66 2.16 -14.62
C GLN A 337 -2.72 1.02 -14.26
N ASN A 338 -2.47 0.78 -12.97
CA ASN A 338 -1.61 -0.30 -12.50
C ASN A 338 -2.18 -1.67 -12.90
N MET A 339 -3.48 -1.91 -12.68
CA MET A 339 -4.18 -3.12 -13.11
C MET A 339 -4.12 -3.31 -14.63
N ARG A 340 -4.44 -2.26 -15.39
CA ARG A 340 -4.42 -2.31 -16.86
C ARG A 340 -3.02 -2.57 -17.42
N MET A 341 -2.00 -1.90 -16.87
CA MET A 341 -0.60 -2.13 -17.27
C MET A 341 -0.23 -3.59 -17.12
N GLY A 342 -0.48 -4.18 -15.95
CA GLY A 342 -0.17 -5.57 -15.67
C GLY A 342 -0.93 -6.53 -16.59
N MET A 343 -2.26 -6.40 -16.63
CA MET A 343 -3.13 -7.26 -17.45
C MET A 343 -2.79 -7.18 -18.95
N TYR A 344 -2.60 -5.97 -19.48
CA TYR A 344 -2.31 -5.80 -20.90
C TYR A 344 -0.91 -6.29 -21.28
N ALA A 345 0.09 -6.09 -20.40
CA ALA A 345 1.44 -6.62 -20.64
C ALA A 345 1.43 -8.15 -20.74
N LEU A 346 0.70 -8.84 -19.87
CA LEU A 346 0.53 -10.30 -19.92
C LEU A 346 -0.20 -10.74 -21.19
N ARG A 347 -1.32 -10.10 -21.53
CA ARG A 347 -2.10 -10.41 -22.75
C ARG A 347 -1.32 -10.17 -24.03
N MET A 348 -0.51 -9.10 -24.09
CA MET A 348 0.37 -8.83 -25.24
C MET A 348 1.49 -9.86 -25.36
N ARG A 349 2.10 -10.26 -24.23
CA ARG A 349 3.14 -11.30 -24.20
C ARG A 349 2.61 -12.62 -24.76
N ASP A 350 1.43 -13.04 -24.32
CA ASP A 350 0.88 -14.36 -24.63
C ASP A 350 0.00 -14.34 -25.91
N SER A 351 -0.29 -13.15 -26.46
CA SER A 351 -1.22 -12.96 -27.59
C SER A 351 -2.60 -13.58 -27.32
N ASP A 352 -3.05 -13.52 -26.07
CA ASP A 352 -4.30 -14.11 -25.58
C ASP A 352 -5.05 -13.13 -24.68
N ALA A 353 -6.26 -12.72 -25.09
CA ALA A 353 -7.11 -11.79 -24.36
C ALA A 353 -7.77 -12.42 -23.11
N SER A 354 -7.72 -13.75 -22.97
CA SER A 354 -8.28 -14.46 -21.81
C SER A 354 -7.32 -14.54 -20.61
N VAL A 355 -6.04 -14.22 -20.82
CA VAL A 355 -5.06 -14.18 -19.75
C VAL A 355 -5.45 -13.07 -18.76
N MET A 356 -5.60 -13.42 -17.50
CA MET A 356 -5.99 -12.57 -16.38
C MET A 356 -7.32 -11.80 -16.63
N SER A 357 -8.41 -12.31 -16.09
CA SER A 357 -9.72 -11.67 -16.16
C SER A 357 -9.76 -10.36 -15.34
N CYS A 358 -10.79 -9.53 -15.57
CA CYS A 358 -11.02 -8.31 -14.79
C CYS A 358 -11.26 -8.61 -13.30
N TYR A 359 -11.97 -9.70 -12.98
CA TYR A 359 -12.11 -10.19 -11.61
C TYR A 359 -10.76 -10.53 -10.98
N GLN A 360 -9.91 -11.28 -11.68
CA GLN A 360 -8.60 -11.69 -11.15
C GLN A 360 -7.70 -10.48 -10.88
N VAL A 361 -7.58 -9.53 -11.82
CA VAL A 361 -6.72 -8.38 -11.61
C VAL A 361 -7.24 -7.44 -10.51
N LEU A 362 -8.57 -7.29 -10.39
CA LEU A 362 -9.19 -6.53 -9.30
C LEU A 362 -8.94 -7.21 -7.95
N SER A 363 -9.03 -8.56 -7.90
CA SER A 363 -8.76 -9.30 -6.65
C SER A 363 -7.33 -9.09 -6.15
N LEU A 364 -6.36 -8.93 -7.05
CA LEU A 364 -4.98 -8.62 -6.69
C LEU A 364 -4.84 -7.25 -6.01
N HIS A 365 -5.66 -6.27 -6.39
CA HIS A 365 -5.65 -4.92 -5.80
C HIS A 365 -6.68 -4.72 -4.67
N THR A 366 -7.26 -5.80 -4.16
CA THR A 366 -8.24 -5.80 -3.07
C THR A 366 -7.94 -6.94 -2.11
N ILE A 367 -8.77 -8.00 -2.09
CA ILE A 367 -8.71 -9.09 -1.11
C ILE A 367 -7.37 -9.84 -1.13
N LYS A 368 -6.77 -10.11 -2.30
CA LYS A 368 -5.49 -10.84 -2.37
C LYS A 368 -4.34 -10.07 -1.76
N THR A 369 -4.30 -8.76 -1.92
CA THR A 369 -3.32 -7.94 -1.21
C THR A 369 -3.61 -7.89 0.28
N ALA A 370 -4.87 -7.80 0.70
CA ALA A 370 -5.22 -7.86 2.12
C ALA A 370 -4.83 -9.20 2.77
N GLU A 371 -4.95 -10.32 2.04
CA GLU A 371 -4.46 -11.64 2.46
C GLU A 371 -2.94 -11.64 2.64
N VAL A 372 -2.17 -11.14 1.66
CA VAL A 372 -0.71 -11.03 1.75
C VAL A 372 -0.26 -10.16 2.93
N LEU A 373 -1.01 -9.11 3.26
CA LEU A 373 -0.71 -8.20 4.38
C LEU A 373 -1.29 -8.65 5.73
N GLU A 374 -1.95 -9.81 5.78
CA GLU A 374 -2.59 -10.36 6.99
C GLU A 374 -3.63 -9.43 7.64
N VAL A 375 -4.36 -8.68 6.80
CA VAL A 375 -5.44 -7.77 7.21
C VAL A 375 -6.79 -8.11 6.56
N ALA A 376 -6.89 -9.27 5.90
CA ALA A 376 -8.07 -9.69 5.16
C ALA A 376 -9.31 -9.96 6.04
N ASP A 377 -9.10 -10.17 7.34
CA ASP A 377 -10.17 -10.27 8.32
C ASP A 377 -10.89 -8.93 8.59
N ARG A 378 -10.26 -7.81 8.20
CA ARG A 378 -10.75 -6.44 8.44
C ARG A 378 -11.12 -5.67 7.18
N VAL A 379 -10.37 -5.83 6.09
CA VAL A 379 -10.48 -5.03 4.85
C VAL A 379 -10.28 -5.89 3.59
N GLY A 380 -10.39 -5.29 2.40
CA GLY A 380 -10.12 -5.92 1.10
C GLY A 380 -11.33 -6.58 0.45
N SER A 381 -12.42 -6.78 1.19
CA SER A 381 -13.72 -7.23 0.67
C SER A 381 -14.86 -6.62 1.47
N LEU A 382 -16.07 -6.57 0.88
CA LEU A 382 -17.28 -6.14 1.56
C LEU A 382 -17.98 -7.37 2.11
N GLU A 383 -17.80 -7.61 3.40
CA GLU A 383 -18.38 -8.74 4.13
C GLU A 383 -18.86 -8.30 5.51
N VAL A 384 -19.93 -8.92 6.01
CA VAL A 384 -20.43 -8.62 7.36
C VAL A 384 -19.35 -8.86 8.42
N GLY A 385 -19.13 -7.88 9.27
CA GLY A 385 -18.13 -7.87 10.33
C GLY A 385 -16.84 -7.14 9.98
N LYS A 386 -16.55 -6.92 8.69
CA LYS A 386 -15.38 -6.14 8.24
C LYS A 386 -15.63 -4.64 8.33
N LEU A 387 -14.55 -3.87 8.25
CA LEU A 387 -14.60 -2.41 8.15
C LEU A 387 -15.23 -2.00 6.81
N ALA A 388 -16.05 -0.97 6.83
CA ALA A 388 -16.68 -0.42 5.62
C ALA A 388 -15.71 0.52 4.90
N ASP A 389 -14.69 -0.07 4.27
CA ASP A 389 -13.76 0.58 3.36
C ASP A 389 -14.25 0.33 1.94
N PHE A 390 -14.82 1.34 1.30
CA PHE A 390 -15.43 1.18 -0.02
C PHE A 390 -15.34 2.43 -0.88
N LEU A 391 -15.49 2.22 -2.18
CA LEU A 391 -15.58 3.26 -3.20
C LEU A 391 -16.98 3.24 -3.82
N ILE A 392 -17.44 4.42 -4.22
CA ILE A 392 -18.53 4.59 -5.17
C ILE A 392 -17.92 5.15 -6.45
N VAL A 393 -18.07 4.42 -7.56
CA VAL A 393 -17.58 4.78 -8.88
C VAL A 393 -18.75 5.02 -9.80
N GLU A 394 -18.78 6.19 -10.45
CA GLU A 394 -19.81 6.59 -11.40
C GLU A 394 -19.28 6.44 -12.84
N PRO A 395 -19.60 5.31 -13.54
CA PRO A 395 -19.10 5.09 -14.91
C PRO A 395 -19.75 6.06 -15.90
N GLU A 396 -18.99 6.58 -16.86
CA GLU A 396 -19.53 7.41 -17.95
C GLU A 396 -20.46 6.65 -18.92
N SER A 397 -20.40 5.32 -18.93
CA SER A 397 -21.16 4.46 -19.83
C SER A 397 -22.03 3.45 -19.09
N PRO A 398 -23.10 2.93 -19.71
CA PRO A 398 -23.92 1.89 -19.11
C PRO A 398 -23.10 0.64 -18.68
N VAL A 399 -23.41 0.09 -17.53
CA VAL A 399 -22.74 -1.06 -16.96
C VAL A 399 -23.33 -2.34 -17.56
N PHE A 400 -22.57 -3.05 -18.42
CA PHE A 400 -22.93 -4.37 -18.93
C PHE A 400 -22.32 -5.51 -18.10
N ASP A 401 -21.09 -5.33 -17.69
CA ASP A 401 -20.32 -6.20 -16.81
C ASP A 401 -19.60 -5.28 -15.82
N PRO A 402 -19.97 -5.31 -14.53
CA PRO A 402 -19.41 -4.37 -13.55
C PRO A 402 -17.89 -4.52 -13.39
N TYR A 403 -17.33 -5.72 -13.49
CA TYR A 403 -15.88 -5.91 -13.44
C TYR A 403 -15.17 -5.36 -14.66
N ALA A 404 -15.70 -5.65 -15.85
CA ALA A 404 -15.11 -5.14 -17.10
C ALA A 404 -15.26 -3.62 -17.19
N THR A 405 -16.41 -3.07 -16.82
CA THR A 405 -16.62 -1.62 -16.77
C THR A 405 -15.61 -0.98 -15.83
N LEU A 406 -15.50 -1.48 -14.60
CA LEU A 406 -14.58 -0.95 -13.59
C LEU A 406 -13.12 -1.01 -14.06
N VAL A 407 -12.64 -2.16 -14.52
CA VAL A 407 -11.21 -2.35 -14.85
C VAL A 407 -10.83 -1.71 -16.17
N LEU A 408 -11.69 -1.78 -17.20
CA LEU A 408 -11.35 -1.39 -18.56
C LEU A 408 -11.82 0.00 -18.96
N ALA A 409 -12.93 0.48 -18.39
CA ALA A 409 -13.64 1.65 -18.85
C ALA A 409 -13.73 2.81 -17.83
N THR A 410 -13.19 2.64 -16.60
CA THR A 410 -13.15 3.71 -15.60
C THR A 410 -11.73 4.11 -15.24
N SER A 411 -11.59 5.21 -14.53
CA SER A 411 -10.35 5.80 -14.06
C SER A 411 -10.55 6.40 -12.66
N ALA A 412 -9.49 6.90 -12.05
CA ALA A 412 -9.61 7.57 -10.75
C ALA A 412 -10.54 8.80 -10.78
N SER A 413 -10.71 9.46 -11.94
CA SER A 413 -11.65 10.59 -12.07
C SER A 413 -13.13 10.19 -12.01
N ASP A 414 -13.44 8.89 -12.17
CA ASP A 414 -14.81 8.37 -12.06
C ASP A 414 -15.15 7.94 -10.64
N ILE A 415 -14.21 8.07 -9.68
CA ILE A 415 -14.49 7.86 -8.26
C ILE A 415 -15.31 9.04 -7.74
N GLU A 416 -16.58 8.80 -7.42
CA GLU A 416 -17.43 9.81 -6.79
C GLU A 416 -17.06 10.00 -5.34
N SER A 417 -16.87 8.90 -4.59
CA SER A 417 -16.52 8.99 -3.17
C SER A 417 -15.66 7.82 -2.69
N VAL A 418 -14.83 8.11 -1.69
CA VAL A 418 -14.00 7.14 -0.97
C VAL A 418 -14.39 7.14 0.51
N TRP A 419 -14.63 5.96 1.03
CA TRP A 419 -15.05 5.76 2.41
C TRP A 419 -14.05 4.85 3.12
N VAL A 420 -13.61 5.26 4.30
CA VAL A 420 -12.74 4.48 5.18
C VAL A 420 -13.46 4.31 6.50
N ARG A 421 -13.68 3.07 6.91
CA ARG A 421 -14.40 2.73 8.13
C ARG A 421 -15.76 3.44 8.21
N GLY A 422 -16.50 3.44 7.13
CA GLY A 422 -17.83 4.07 7.04
C GLY A 422 -17.82 5.60 7.11
N VAL A 423 -16.65 6.24 7.12
CA VAL A 423 -16.51 7.70 7.07
C VAL A 423 -16.06 8.11 5.68
N LYS A 424 -16.81 9.03 5.05
CA LYS A 424 -16.45 9.59 3.77
C LYS A 424 -15.18 10.43 3.92
N GLN A 425 -14.13 10.09 3.15
CA GLN A 425 -12.84 10.77 3.14
C GLN A 425 -12.65 11.66 1.91
N VAL A 426 -13.21 11.22 0.77
CA VAL A 426 -13.17 11.94 -0.50
C VAL A 426 -14.58 12.05 -1.05
N ASP A 427 -14.92 13.23 -1.58
CA ASP A 427 -16.19 13.51 -2.24
C ASP A 427 -15.92 14.30 -3.53
N ALA A 428 -16.34 13.78 -4.67
CA ALA A 428 -16.12 14.37 -6.00
C ALA A 428 -14.63 14.79 -6.24
N GLY A 429 -13.68 13.97 -5.79
CA GLY A 429 -12.25 14.22 -5.93
C GLY A 429 -11.63 15.14 -4.88
N GLU A 430 -12.42 15.72 -3.97
CA GLU A 430 -11.95 16.60 -2.90
C GLU A 430 -11.80 15.83 -1.58
N LEU A 431 -10.66 15.99 -0.92
CA LEU A 431 -10.42 15.45 0.42
C LEU A 431 -11.22 16.24 1.46
N LEU A 432 -11.90 15.54 2.38
CA LEU A 432 -12.75 16.18 3.36
C LEU A 432 -12.03 16.57 4.67
N LEU A 433 -10.92 15.91 5.01
CA LEU A 433 -10.17 16.17 6.24
C LEU A 433 -8.93 17.03 6.03
N HIS A 434 -8.45 17.17 4.80
CA HIS A 434 -7.22 17.88 4.47
C HIS A 434 -7.40 18.82 3.29
N GLU A 435 -6.86 20.02 3.41
CA GLU A 435 -6.79 20.98 2.29
C GLU A 435 -5.60 20.61 1.37
N MET A 436 -5.85 19.80 0.33
CA MET A 436 -4.79 19.33 -0.58
C MET A 436 -3.96 20.47 -1.19
N ALA A 437 -4.55 21.62 -1.42
CA ALA A 437 -3.83 22.79 -1.94
C ALA A 437 -2.74 23.30 -0.99
N GLU A 438 -3.01 23.28 0.32
CA GLU A 438 -2.06 23.66 1.36
C GLU A 438 -0.94 22.63 1.47
N VAL A 439 -1.28 21.33 1.47
CA VAL A 439 -0.30 20.23 1.48
C VAL A 439 0.63 20.31 0.27
N LYS A 440 0.08 20.48 -0.93
CA LYS A 440 0.87 20.66 -2.17
C LYS A 440 1.80 21.88 -2.10
N LYS A 441 1.35 22.98 -1.52
CA LYS A 441 2.15 24.19 -1.34
C LYS A 441 3.34 23.92 -0.41
N GLU A 442 3.09 23.32 0.76
CA GLU A 442 4.17 22.96 1.70
C GLU A 442 5.19 22.02 1.07
N VAL A 443 4.73 20.96 0.40
CA VAL A 443 5.59 20.01 -0.31
C VAL A 443 6.44 20.73 -1.37
N ALA A 444 5.85 21.63 -2.17
CA ALA A 444 6.57 22.38 -3.19
C ALA A 444 7.67 23.28 -2.60
N GLU A 445 7.40 23.95 -1.48
CA GLU A 445 8.39 24.79 -0.78
C GLU A 445 9.56 23.96 -0.26
N ARG A 446 9.31 22.78 0.31
CA ARG A 446 10.32 21.83 0.79
C ARG A 446 11.15 21.25 -0.36
N VAL A 447 10.50 20.82 -1.45
CA VAL A 447 11.18 20.30 -2.65
C VAL A 447 12.05 21.38 -3.29
N ASP A 448 11.59 22.63 -3.38
CA ASP A 448 12.39 23.75 -3.91
C ASP A 448 13.63 24.04 -3.06
N ARG A 449 13.53 23.98 -1.74
CA ARG A 449 14.66 24.09 -0.79
C ARG A 449 15.67 22.97 -1.05
N ILE A 450 15.20 21.72 -1.12
CA ILE A 450 16.04 20.53 -1.34
C ILE A 450 16.70 20.60 -2.72
N ALA A 451 15.98 20.95 -3.78
CA ALA A 451 16.51 21.06 -5.13
C ALA A 451 17.61 22.14 -5.24
N LYS A 452 17.43 23.28 -4.57
CA LYS A 452 18.46 24.34 -4.48
C LYS A 452 19.71 23.84 -3.75
N ALA A 453 19.54 23.16 -2.61
CA ALA A 453 20.66 22.60 -1.85
C ALA A 453 21.41 21.51 -2.63
N ALA A 454 20.70 20.74 -3.46
CA ALA A 454 21.24 19.72 -4.35
C ALA A 454 21.91 20.30 -5.62
N GLY A 455 21.80 21.61 -5.88
CA GLY A 455 22.29 22.25 -7.12
C GLY A 455 21.47 21.87 -8.36
N VAL A 456 20.25 21.39 -8.18
CA VAL A 456 19.33 21.02 -9.26
C VAL A 456 18.31 22.15 -9.41
N PHE A 457 18.44 22.91 -10.46
CA PHE A 457 17.50 24.01 -10.78
C PHE A 457 16.41 23.51 -11.72
N LYS A 458 15.18 24.05 -11.53
CA LYS A 458 14.07 23.86 -12.47
C LYS A 458 14.34 24.59 -13.78
#